data_b390dfca2de20a8067696bc6aeb517f6
#
_entry.id   b390dfca2de20a8067696bc6aeb517f6
#
_cell.length_a   1.000
_cell.length_b   1.000
_cell.length_c   1.000
_cell.angle_alpha   90.00
_cell.angle_beta   90.00
_cell.angle_gamma   90.00
#
_symmetry.space_group_name_H-M   'P 1'
#
loop_
_entity.id
_entity.type
_entity.pdbx_description
1 polymer ?
#
loop_
_entity_poly.entity_id
_entity_poly.type
_entity_poly.pdbx_seq_one_letter_code
_entity_poly.pdbx_strand_id
1 'polypeptide(L)' 'MTEVHLANTSSGDHCVVLDIAPEPPELRSRLYALGIIPGSALEILRFAPLGDPIQVKVRGTLISIRKADAEIIKVEIRKP' A
#
# COMPACT_ATOMS: atom_id res chain seq x y z
N MET A 1 -15.03 9.79 0.11
CA MET A 1 -13.61 9.47 -0.03
C MET A 1 -13.07 9.03 1.31
N THR A 2 -12.34 7.93 1.33
CA THR A 2 -11.89 7.32 2.57
C THR A 2 -10.36 7.30 2.62
N GLU A 3 -9.80 8.00 3.60
CA GLU A 3 -8.36 7.97 3.85
C GLU A 3 -8.08 7.00 4.97
N VAL A 4 -7.23 6.04 4.69
CA VAL A 4 -6.82 5.03 5.67
C VAL A 4 -5.35 4.71 5.45
N HIS A 5 -4.74 4.02 6.40
CA HIS A 5 -3.44 3.41 6.17
C HIS A 5 -3.63 2.15 5.33
N LEU A 6 -2.62 1.82 4.53
CA LEU A 6 -2.70 0.66 3.64
C LEU A 6 -3.03 -0.62 4.43
N ALA A 7 -2.53 -0.73 5.65
CA ALA A 7 -2.79 -1.89 6.50
C ALA A 7 -4.28 -2.09 6.82
N ASN A 8 -5.10 -1.06 6.66
CA ASN A 8 -6.52 -1.08 7.00
C ASN A 8 -7.42 -1.16 5.76
N THR A 9 -6.84 -1.51 4.61
CA THR A 9 -7.62 -1.74 3.40
C THR A 9 -8.15 -3.18 3.38
N SER A 10 -8.98 -3.48 2.40
CA SER A 10 -9.56 -4.80 2.22
C SER A 10 -9.23 -5.35 0.84
N SER A 11 -9.28 -6.66 0.70
CA SER A 11 -9.08 -7.32 -0.61
C SER A 11 -10.05 -6.74 -1.62
N GLY A 12 -9.53 -6.44 -2.81
CA GLY A 12 -10.32 -5.87 -3.89
C GLY A 12 -10.35 -4.36 -3.91
N ASP A 13 -9.86 -3.70 -2.86
CA ASP A 13 -9.86 -2.24 -2.84
C ASP A 13 -8.89 -1.68 -3.89
N HIS A 14 -9.33 -0.60 -4.53
CA HIS A 14 -8.48 0.22 -5.38
C HIS A 14 -8.19 1.50 -4.61
N CYS A 15 -6.92 1.89 -4.56
CA CYS A 15 -6.56 3.08 -3.80
C CYS A 15 -5.41 3.83 -4.45
N VAL A 16 -5.23 5.06 -3.99
CA VAL A 16 -4.15 5.93 -4.45
C VAL A 16 -3.33 6.31 -3.24
N VAL A 17 -2.01 6.23 -3.36
CA VAL A 17 -1.11 6.62 -2.29
C VAL A 17 -1.18 8.13 -2.10
N LEU A 18 -1.46 8.57 -0.88
CA LEU A 18 -1.49 9.98 -0.53
C LEU A 18 -0.16 10.44 0.03
N ASP A 19 0.40 9.64 0.93
CA ASP A 19 1.62 10.01 1.61
C ASP A 19 2.28 8.79 2.22
N ILE A 20 3.59 8.89 2.44
CA ILE A 20 4.37 7.85 3.11
C ILE A 20 5.15 8.54 4.21
N ALA A 21 5.06 8.01 5.44
CA ALA A 21 5.76 8.59 6.58
C ALA A 21 7.27 8.65 6.28
N PRO A 22 7.95 9.69 6.75
CA PRO A 22 9.37 9.86 6.46
C PRO A 22 10.27 8.85 7.18
N GLU A 23 9.77 8.20 8.19
CA GLU A 23 10.57 7.25 8.97
C GLU A 23 9.91 5.89 9.02
N PRO A 24 10.69 4.81 8.97
CA PRO A 24 12.16 4.81 8.82
C PRO A 24 12.57 5.14 7.38
N PRO A 25 13.65 5.93 7.19
CA PRO A 25 14.01 6.39 5.85
C PRO A 25 14.38 5.26 4.89
N GLU A 26 14.97 4.18 5.39
CA GLU A 26 15.32 3.03 4.54
C GLU A 26 14.07 2.37 3.95
N LEU A 27 13.01 2.28 4.75
CA LEU A 27 11.76 1.70 4.28
C LEU A 27 11.12 2.60 3.25
N ARG A 28 11.10 3.91 3.50
CA ARG A 28 10.54 4.87 2.56
C ARG A 28 11.27 4.80 1.22
N SER A 29 12.60 4.75 1.24
CA SER A 29 13.40 4.64 0.03
C SER A 29 13.10 3.36 -0.74
N ARG A 30 12.93 2.25 -0.02
CA ARG A 30 12.62 0.96 -0.64
C ARG A 30 11.24 0.99 -1.30
N LEU A 31 10.26 1.59 -0.64
CA LEU A 31 8.91 1.71 -1.20
C LEU A 31 8.94 2.57 -2.46
N TYR A 32 9.67 3.68 -2.43
CA TYR A 32 9.83 4.54 -3.61
C TYR A 32 10.46 3.77 -4.77
N ALA A 33 11.47 2.96 -4.48
CA ALA A 33 12.14 2.16 -5.51
C ALA A 33 11.20 1.13 -6.14
N LEU A 34 10.20 0.67 -5.40
CA LEU A 34 9.20 -0.26 -5.90
C LEU A 34 8.07 0.44 -6.67
N GLY A 35 8.10 1.77 -6.73
CA GLY A 35 7.05 2.54 -7.41
C GLY A 35 5.89 2.92 -6.50
N ILE A 36 6.01 2.70 -5.20
CA ILE A 36 4.99 3.10 -4.24
C ILE A 36 5.34 4.50 -3.77
N ILE A 37 4.78 5.47 -4.45
CA ILE A 37 5.03 6.89 -4.22
C ILE A 37 3.69 7.61 -4.16
N PRO A 38 3.64 8.83 -3.60
CA PRO A 38 2.40 9.61 -3.63
C PRO A 38 1.88 9.74 -5.06
N GLY A 39 0.59 9.47 -5.22
CA GLY A 39 -0.06 9.47 -6.53
C GLY A 39 -0.14 8.10 -7.20
N SER A 40 0.59 7.11 -6.71
CA SER A 40 0.55 5.76 -7.29
C SER A 40 -0.79 5.09 -7.04
N ALA A 41 -1.32 4.41 -8.06
CA ALA A 41 -2.52 3.61 -7.93
C ALA A 41 -2.12 2.20 -7.50
N LEU A 42 -2.82 1.69 -6.50
CA LEU A 42 -2.60 0.35 -5.97
C LEU A 42 -3.91 -0.43 -6.03
N GLU A 43 -3.80 -1.71 -6.33
CA GLU A 43 -4.91 -2.65 -6.20
C GLU A 43 -4.56 -3.64 -5.10
N ILE A 44 -5.42 -3.76 -4.09
CA ILE A 44 -5.22 -4.69 -2.98
C ILE A 44 -5.75 -6.04 -3.44
N LEU A 45 -4.84 -6.99 -3.67
CA LEU A 45 -5.22 -8.29 -4.21
C LEU A 45 -5.72 -9.22 -3.11
N ARG A 46 -4.93 -9.36 -2.06
CA ARG A 46 -5.31 -10.22 -0.95
C ARG A 46 -4.37 -10.02 0.24
N PHE A 47 -4.84 -10.45 1.38
CA PHE A 47 -4.02 -10.58 2.58
C PHE A 47 -3.67 -12.06 2.73
N ALA A 48 -2.46 -12.37 3.17
CA ALA A 48 -2.07 -13.73 3.50
C ALA A 48 -2.95 -14.24 4.66
N PRO A 49 -3.00 -15.56 4.87
CA PRO A 49 -3.97 -16.16 5.81
C PRO A 49 -3.99 -15.56 7.21
N LEU A 50 -2.86 -15.06 7.70
CA LEU A 50 -2.81 -14.41 9.02
C LEU A 50 -2.81 -12.88 8.92
N GLY A 51 -3.18 -12.35 7.76
CA GLY A 51 -3.22 -10.92 7.54
C GLY A 51 -1.89 -10.29 7.12
N ASP A 52 -0.85 -11.09 6.96
CA ASP A 52 0.49 -10.59 6.67
C ASP A 52 1.26 -11.64 5.84
N PRO A 53 1.89 -11.26 4.72
CA PRO A 53 1.91 -9.93 4.12
C PRO A 53 0.65 -9.58 3.32
N ILE A 54 0.58 -8.32 2.89
CA ILE A 54 -0.46 -7.84 1.99
C ILE A 54 0.08 -7.90 0.57
N GLN A 55 -0.66 -8.50 -0.34
CA GLN A 55 -0.28 -8.54 -1.76
C GLN A 55 -0.99 -7.43 -2.51
N VAL A 56 -0.21 -6.58 -3.15
CA VAL A 56 -0.74 -5.46 -3.91
C VAL A 56 -0.20 -5.49 -5.34
N LYS A 57 -0.91 -4.84 -6.24
CA LYS A 57 -0.48 -4.69 -7.62
C LYS A 57 -0.20 -3.20 -7.88
N VAL A 58 1.02 -2.93 -8.37
CA VAL A 58 1.47 -1.58 -8.69
C VAL A 58 2.02 -1.62 -10.11
N ARG A 59 1.41 -0.87 -11.03
CA ARG A 59 1.87 -0.81 -12.42
C ARG A 59 2.01 -2.19 -13.06
N GLY A 60 1.07 -3.08 -12.76
CA GLY A 60 1.10 -4.43 -13.31
C GLY A 60 2.05 -5.39 -12.59
N THR A 61 2.77 -4.94 -11.57
CA THR A 61 3.73 -5.76 -10.83
C THR A 61 3.15 -6.14 -9.48
N LEU A 62 3.31 -7.41 -9.12
CA LEU A 62 2.87 -7.92 -7.82
C LEU A 62 3.94 -7.64 -6.77
N ILE A 63 3.53 -7.06 -5.67
CA ILE A 63 4.43 -6.71 -4.57
C ILE A 63 3.80 -7.19 -3.28
N SER A 64 4.62 -7.80 -2.41
CA SER A 64 4.20 -8.18 -1.06
C SER A 64 4.72 -7.14 -0.07
N ILE A 65 3.84 -6.61 0.75
CA ILE A 65 4.19 -5.58 1.74
C ILE A 65 3.84 -6.12 3.11
N ARG A 66 4.79 -6.08 4.02
CA ARG A 66 4.52 -6.47 5.41
C ARG A 66 3.50 -5.51 6.01
N LYS A 67 2.61 -6.05 6.83
CA LYS A 67 1.58 -5.25 7.46
C LYS A 67 2.18 -4.08 8.25
N ALA A 68 3.29 -4.33 8.97
CA ALA A 68 3.97 -3.28 9.71
C ALA A 68 4.45 -2.15 8.79
N ASP A 69 4.92 -2.51 7.59
CA ASP A 69 5.37 -1.51 6.62
C ASP A 69 4.18 -0.76 6.00
N ALA A 70 3.06 -1.43 5.85
CA ALA A 70 1.85 -0.81 5.31
C ALA A 70 1.27 0.25 6.25
N GLU A 71 1.64 0.23 7.51
CA GLU A 71 1.15 1.20 8.48
C GLU A 71 1.68 2.61 8.24
N ILE A 72 2.79 2.75 7.53
CA ILE A 72 3.33 4.08 7.23
C ILE A 72 2.84 4.64 5.90
N ILE A 73 2.03 3.88 5.16
CA ILE A 73 1.53 4.28 3.85
C ILE A 73 0.07 4.72 4.00
N LYS A 74 -0.18 5.98 3.72
CA LYS A 74 -1.54 6.53 3.76
C LYS A 74 -2.11 6.52 2.37
N VAL A 75 -3.31 5.98 2.22
CA VAL A 75 -3.97 5.85 0.93
C VAL A 75 -5.39 6.37 0.99
N GLU A 76 -5.92 6.70 -0.18
CA GLU A 76 -7.33 7.02 -0.35
C GLU A 76 -7.98 5.87 -1.11
N ILE A 77 -9.02 5.29 -0.53
CA ILE A 77 -9.76 4.22 -1.20
C ILE A 77 -10.67 4.85 -2.23
N ARG A 78 -10.59 4.37 -3.46
CA ARG A 78 -11.42 4.83 -4.57
C ARG A 78 -12.27 3.69 -5.07
N LYS A 79 -13.55 3.93 -5.20
CA LYS A 79 -14.44 2.92 -5.77
C LYS A 79 -14.39 3.02 -7.30
N PRO A 80 -14.44 1.86 -7.98
CA PRO A 80 -14.45 1.85 -9.44
C PRO A 80 -15.70 2.51 -10.02
#